data_c53d2978fcddafdc19234fa08edcbcc7
#
_entry.id   c53d2978fcddafdc19234fa08edcbcc7
#
_cell.length_a   1.000
_cell.length_b   1.000
_cell.length_c   1.000
_cell.angle_alpha   90.00
_cell.angle_beta   90.00
_cell.angle_gamma   90.00
#
_symmetry.space_group_name_H-M   'P 1'
#
loop_
_entity.id
_entity.type
_entity.pdbx_description
1 polymer ?
#
loop_
_entity_poly.entity_id
_entity_poly.type
_entity_poly.pdbx_seq_one_letter_code
_entity_poly.pdbx_strand_id
1 'polypeptide(L)'
;MSRLVVFTDLDGTLLDHDDYSFEAARPALAQLEALNIPVILTTSKTATEVLSLRREVDNHHPFIVENGGTIVIPKGYFQKATLPHAANEDAEFIYYQLVTSYREIIRLLHELRDEYGFKFTGFADMRPTELAQETGLSLDYACNC
;
A
#
# COMPACT_ATOMS: atom_id res chain seq x y z
N MET A 1 -10.30 -29.98 -1.17
CA MET A 1 -10.06 -29.02 -2.27
C MET A 1 -8.95 -28.08 -1.82
N SER A 2 -7.88 -27.95 -2.60
CA SER A 2 -6.84 -26.96 -2.33
C SER A 2 -7.47 -25.58 -2.43
N ARG A 3 -7.34 -24.76 -1.38
CA ARG A 3 -7.74 -23.35 -1.43
C ARG A 3 -6.58 -22.58 -2.07
N LEU A 4 -6.84 -21.98 -3.20
CA LEU A 4 -5.90 -21.08 -3.87
C LEU A 4 -6.09 -19.67 -3.35
N VAL A 5 -5.00 -18.92 -3.32
CA VAL A 5 -4.95 -17.48 -3.14
C VAL A 5 -3.91 -16.94 -4.12
N VAL A 6 -4.20 -15.85 -4.77
CA VAL A 6 -3.28 -15.19 -5.70
C VAL A 6 -2.72 -13.95 -5.05
N PHE A 7 -1.40 -13.79 -5.05
CA PHE A 7 -0.72 -12.55 -4.71
C PHE A 7 -0.19 -11.94 -6.01
N THR A 8 -0.46 -10.67 -6.22
CA THR A 8 0.00 -9.95 -7.42
C THR A 8 0.59 -8.60 -7.03
N ASP A 9 1.70 -8.25 -7.67
CA ASP A 9 2.19 -6.88 -7.68
C ASP A 9 1.28 -6.01 -8.58
N LEU A 10 1.47 -4.71 -8.53
CA LEU A 10 0.71 -3.73 -9.29
C LEU A 10 1.48 -3.27 -10.53
N ASP A 11 2.55 -2.53 -10.34
CA ASP A 11 3.24 -1.81 -11.42
C ASP A 11 3.93 -2.77 -12.40
N GLY A 12 3.54 -2.72 -13.67
CA GLY A 12 4.06 -3.63 -14.70
C GLY A 12 3.67 -5.10 -14.52
N THR A 13 2.70 -5.41 -13.64
CA THR A 13 2.16 -6.75 -13.40
C THR A 13 0.65 -6.76 -13.57
N LEU A 14 -0.11 -6.28 -12.60
CA LEU A 14 -1.57 -6.10 -12.73
C LEU A 14 -1.91 -4.87 -13.56
N LEU A 15 -1.12 -3.81 -13.40
CA LEU A 15 -1.25 -2.56 -14.13
C LEU A 15 -0.27 -2.54 -15.30
N ASP A 16 -0.71 -2.02 -16.43
CA ASP A 16 0.16 -1.77 -17.56
C ASP A 16 1.28 -0.80 -17.17
N HIS A 17 2.46 -0.99 -17.78
CA HIS A 17 3.64 -0.19 -17.44
C HIS A 17 3.55 1.26 -17.94
N ASP A 18 2.86 1.48 -19.05
CA ASP A 18 2.86 2.77 -19.73
C ASP A 18 1.67 3.66 -19.31
N ASP A 19 0.47 3.07 -19.19
CA ASP A 19 -0.76 3.82 -18.90
C ASP A 19 -1.43 3.49 -17.57
N TYR A 20 -0.85 2.56 -16.79
CA TYR A 20 -1.38 2.06 -15.51
C TYR A 20 -2.78 1.44 -15.62
N SER A 21 -3.22 1.07 -16.82
CA SER A 21 -4.49 0.39 -17.06
C SER A 21 -4.45 -1.04 -16.55
N PHE A 22 -5.55 -1.54 -16.01
CA PHE A 22 -5.75 -2.96 -15.66
C PHE A 22 -6.69 -3.69 -16.63
N GLU A 23 -7.05 -3.09 -17.75
CA GLU A 23 -8.01 -3.66 -18.69
C GLU A 23 -7.58 -5.02 -19.23
N ALA A 24 -6.28 -5.23 -19.46
CA ALA A 24 -5.74 -6.52 -19.89
C ALA A 24 -5.91 -7.62 -18.82
N ALA A 25 -5.88 -7.26 -17.54
CA ALA A 25 -6.05 -8.19 -16.42
C ALA A 25 -7.52 -8.44 -16.05
N ARG A 26 -8.46 -7.57 -16.48
CA ARG A 26 -9.89 -7.65 -16.12
C ARG A 26 -10.52 -9.00 -16.34
N PRO A 27 -10.31 -9.73 -17.49
CA PRO A 27 -10.89 -11.07 -17.68
C PRO A 27 -10.39 -12.09 -16.66
N ALA A 28 -9.10 -12.02 -16.29
CA ALA A 28 -8.52 -12.93 -15.30
C ALA A 28 -9.06 -12.63 -13.90
N LEU A 29 -9.17 -11.35 -13.53
CA LEU A 29 -9.77 -10.92 -12.24
C LEU A 29 -11.21 -11.40 -12.12
N ALA A 30 -12.03 -11.22 -13.16
CA ALA A 30 -13.41 -11.70 -13.19
C ALA A 30 -13.52 -13.22 -13.05
N GLN A 31 -12.62 -13.97 -13.66
CA GLN A 31 -12.59 -15.43 -13.54
C GLN A 31 -12.19 -15.88 -12.13
N LEU A 32 -11.20 -15.24 -11.51
CA LEU A 32 -10.78 -15.53 -10.14
C LEU A 32 -11.90 -15.25 -9.15
N GLU A 33 -12.59 -14.13 -9.30
CA GLU A 33 -13.76 -13.77 -8.49
C GLU A 33 -14.88 -14.81 -8.63
N ALA A 34 -15.24 -15.21 -9.87
CA ALA A 34 -16.24 -16.23 -10.12
C ALA A 34 -15.90 -17.61 -9.49
N LEU A 35 -14.61 -17.89 -9.32
CA LEU A 35 -14.11 -19.10 -8.66
C LEU A 35 -13.93 -18.94 -7.14
N ASN A 36 -14.24 -17.77 -6.58
CA ASN A 36 -13.98 -17.40 -5.19
C ASN A 36 -12.50 -17.59 -4.80
N ILE A 37 -11.59 -17.23 -5.70
CA ILE A 37 -10.14 -17.23 -5.48
C ILE A 37 -9.72 -15.80 -5.12
N PRO A 38 -9.31 -15.55 -3.87
CA PRO A 38 -8.89 -14.19 -3.45
C PRO A 38 -7.66 -13.73 -4.20
N VAL A 39 -7.68 -12.47 -4.64
CA VAL A 39 -6.53 -11.76 -5.21
C VAL A 39 -6.04 -10.74 -4.20
N ILE A 40 -4.83 -10.95 -3.67
CA ILE A 40 -4.17 -10.10 -2.69
C ILE A 40 -3.22 -9.17 -3.44
N LEU A 41 -3.55 -7.88 -3.46
CA LEU A 41 -2.66 -6.85 -4.02
C LEU A 41 -1.47 -6.67 -3.09
N THR A 42 -0.26 -6.72 -3.64
CA THR A 42 0.99 -6.65 -2.85
C THR A 42 1.93 -5.69 -3.55
N THR A 43 2.24 -4.55 -2.93
CA THR A 43 2.91 -3.44 -3.64
C THR A 43 3.82 -2.63 -2.72
N SER A 44 4.69 -1.83 -3.34
CA SER A 44 5.48 -0.79 -2.67
C SER A 44 4.67 0.47 -2.36
N LYS A 45 3.51 0.65 -3.00
CA LYS A 45 2.63 1.82 -2.81
C LYS A 45 2.10 1.92 -1.38
N THR A 46 1.65 3.12 -1.02
CA THR A 46 0.99 3.41 0.26
C THR A 46 -0.44 2.86 0.30
N ALA A 47 -1.00 2.72 1.50
CA ALA A 47 -2.40 2.29 1.67
C ALA A 47 -3.38 3.24 0.95
N THR A 48 -3.14 4.54 1.00
CA THR A 48 -4.00 5.55 0.36
C THR A 48 -4.09 5.35 -1.15
N GLU A 49 -2.96 5.11 -1.83
CA GLU A 49 -2.93 4.84 -3.27
C GLU A 49 -3.67 3.54 -3.63
N VAL A 50 -3.42 2.48 -2.86
CA VAL A 50 -4.06 1.18 -3.12
C VAL A 50 -5.56 1.22 -2.86
N LEU A 51 -6.05 1.99 -1.89
CA LEU A 51 -7.48 2.13 -1.62
C LEU A 51 -8.27 2.73 -2.80
N SER A 52 -7.66 3.66 -3.55
CA SER A 52 -8.26 4.17 -4.79
C SER A 52 -8.37 3.08 -5.86
N LEU A 53 -7.25 2.43 -6.16
CA LEU A 53 -7.17 1.37 -7.16
C LEU A 53 -8.12 0.20 -6.83
N ARG A 54 -8.21 -0.22 -5.56
CA ARG A 54 -9.11 -1.31 -5.14
C ARG A 54 -10.57 -1.07 -5.51
N ARG A 55 -11.03 0.18 -5.43
CA ARG A 55 -12.40 0.55 -5.82
C ARG A 55 -12.59 0.40 -7.33
N GLU A 56 -11.59 0.77 -8.12
CA GLU A 56 -11.64 0.69 -9.58
C GLU A 56 -11.63 -0.76 -10.08
N VAL A 57 -10.82 -1.63 -9.46
CA VAL A 57 -10.73 -3.06 -9.81
C VAL A 57 -11.75 -3.93 -9.08
N ASP A 58 -12.61 -3.35 -8.26
CA ASP A 58 -13.64 -4.04 -7.44
C ASP A 58 -13.04 -5.14 -6.54
N ASN A 59 -11.86 -4.86 -5.94
CA ASN A 59 -11.18 -5.81 -5.07
C ASN A 59 -11.58 -5.60 -3.60
N HIS A 60 -12.17 -6.64 -2.99
CA HIS A 60 -12.66 -6.62 -1.61
C HIS A 60 -11.78 -7.43 -0.64
N HIS A 61 -10.69 -7.97 -1.11
CA HIS A 61 -9.78 -8.81 -0.33
C HIS A 61 -8.79 -7.97 0.50
N PRO A 62 -8.10 -8.57 1.49
CA PRO A 62 -6.93 -7.96 2.13
C PRO A 62 -5.88 -7.57 1.11
N PHE A 63 -5.02 -6.62 1.48
CA PHE A 63 -3.92 -6.19 0.63
C PHE A 63 -2.68 -5.84 1.46
N ILE A 64 -1.53 -5.82 0.81
CA ILE A 64 -0.22 -5.62 1.43
C ILE A 64 0.44 -4.41 0.78
N VAL A 65 0.90 -3.47 1.58
CA VAL A 65 1.46 -2.19 1.13
C VAL A 65 2.85 -1.95 1.71
N GLU A 66 3.52 -0.91 1.20
CA GLU A 66 4.82 -0.47 1.73
C GLU A 66 5.87 -1.59 1.73
N ASN A 67 5.98 -2.34 0.62
CA ASN A 67 6.90 -3.49 0.48
C ASN A 67 6.71 -4.57 1.56
N GLY A 68 5.49 -4.81 2.00
CA GLY A 68 5.19 -5.78 3.07
C GLY A 68 5.19 -5.17 4.47
N GLY A 69 5.35 -3.85 4.58
CA GLY A 69 5.38 -3.14 5.86
C GLY A 69 4.05 -3.15 6.59
N THR A 70 2.94 -3.17 5.84
CA THR A 70 1.60 -3.16 6.42
C THR A 70 0.68 -4.11 5.68
N ILE A 71 -0.04 -4.95 6.44
CA ILE A 71 -1.15 -5.76 5.94
C ILE A 71 -2.46 -5.05 6.32
N VAL A 72 -3.30 -4.79 5.33
CA VAL A 72 -4.59 -4.11 5.50
C VAL A 72 -5.72 -5.08 5.25
N ILE A 73 -6.60 -5.26 6.23
CA ILE A 73 -7.67 -6.25 6.20
C ILE A 73 -9.02 -5.55 6.34
N PRO A 74 -9.96 -5.74 5.40
CA PRO A 74 -11.32 -5.24 5.56
C PRO A 74 -11.98 -5.79 6.84
N LYS A 75 -12.65 -4.95 7.60
CA LYS A 75 -13.36 -5.38 8.81
C LYS A 75 -14.41 -6.44 8.47
N GLY A 76 -14.44 -7.51 9.26
CA GLY A 76 -15.34 -8.64 9.03
C GLY A 76 -14.88 -9.67 8.00
N TYR A 77 -13.76 -9.45 7.31
CA TYR A 77 -13.22 -10.42 6.34
C TYR A 77 -12.84 -11.74 7.00
N PHE A 78 -12.20 -11.71 8.15
CA PHE A 78 -11.90 -12.87 8.98
C PHE A 78 -12.69 -12.83 10.29
N GLN A 79 -12.90 -14.00 10.90
CA GLN A 79 -13.43 -14.07 12.26
C GLN A 79 -12.39 -13.49 13.25
N LYS A 80 -12.85 -12.62 14.16
CA LYS A 80 -11.96 -11.93 15.14
C LYS A 80 -11.07 -12.87 15.95
N ALA A 81 -11.55 -14.07 16.26
CA ALA A 81 -10.80 -15.04 17.05
C ALA A 81 -9.55 -15.60 16.35
N THR A 82 -9.40 -15.38 15.04
CA THR A 82 -8.27 -15.88 14.24
C THR A 82 -7.22 -14.82 13.93
N LEU A 83 -7.48 -13.57 14.31
CA LEU A 83 -6.57 -12.46 14.03
C LEU A 83 -5.71 -12.13 15.27
N PRO A 84 -4.39 -11.86 15.08
CA PRO A 84 -3.57 -11.31 16.15
C PRO A 84 -4.07 -9.89 16.53
N HIS A 85 -3.49 -9.31 17.59
CA HIS A 85 -3.81 -7.92 17.93
C HIS A 85 -3.35 -6.98 16.82
N ALA A 86 -4.27 -6.15 16.33
CA ALA A 86 -3.97 -5.13 15.33
C ALA A 86 -3.21 -3.95 15.96
N ALA A 87 -2.33 -3.32 15.16
CA ALA A 87 -1.65 -2.10 15.59
C ALA A 87 -2.59 -0.88 15.54
N ASN A 88 -3.45 -0.81 14.51
CA ASN A 88 -4.38 0.26 14.26
C ASN A 88 -5.66 -0.25 13.59
N GLU A 89 -6.76 0.51 13.72
CA GLU A 89 -7.97 0.30 12.93
C GLU A 89 -8.71 1.63 12.69
N ASP A 90 -9.42 1.72 11.57
CA ASP A 90 -10.36 2.79 11.27
C ASP A 90 -11.80 2.25 11.15
N ALA A 91 -12.72 2.96 10.47
CA ALA A 91 -14.10 2.53 10.30
C ALA A 91 -14.23 1.25 9.44
N GLU A 92 -13.37 1.07 8.45
CA GLU A 92 -13.49 0.04 7.39
C GLU A 92 -12.41 -1.04 7.47
N PHE A 93 -11.21 -0.71 7.99
CA PHE A 93 -10.04 -1.57 7.91
C PHE A 93 -9.34 -1.80 9.26
N ILE A 94 -8.60 -2.90 9.30
CA ILE A 94 -7.66 -3.27 10.36
C ILE A 94 -6.26 -3.27 9.74
N TYR A 95 -5.31 -2.60 10.39
CA TYR A 95 -3.92 -2.44 9.93
C TYR A 95 -2.97 -3.23 10.83
N TYR A 96 -2.26 -4.17 10.23
CA TYR A 96 -1.17 -4.91 10.87
C TYR A 96 0.15 -4.36 10.38
N GLN A 97 0.74 -3.47 11.17
CA GLN A 97 2.03 -2.88 10.89
C GLN A 97 3.14 -3.85 11.35
N LEU A 98 3.95 -4.32 10.41
CA LEU A 98 5.02 -5.29 10.63
C LEU A 98 6.41 -4.63 10.77
N VAL A 99 6.50 -3.35 10.47
CA VAL A 99 7.73 -2.55 10.49
C VAL A 99 7.57 -1.32 11.38
N THR A 100 8.69 -0.67 11.67
CA THR A 100 8.73 0.62 12.37
C THR A 100 7.93 1.67 11.60
N SER A 101 7.17 2.49 12.32
CA SER A 101 6.34 3.52 11.70
C SER A 101 7.19 4.56 10.97
N TYR A 102 6.66 5.11 9.85
CA TYR A 102 7.30 6.19 9.10
C TYR A 102 7.72 7.35 10.02
N ARG A 103 6.85 7.76 10.94
CA ARG A 103 7.13 8.83 11.92
C ARG A 103 8.38 8.52 12.77
N GLU A 104 8.54 7.28 13.19
CA GLU A 104 9.67 6.87 14.01
C GLU A 104 10.97 6.81 13.19
N ILE A 105 10.89 6.35 11.94
CA ILE A 105 12.02 6.39 11.00
C ILE A 105 12.49 7.82 10.78
N ILE A 106 11.57 8.76 10.52
CA ILE A 106 11.91 10.18 10.35
C ILE A 106 12.54 10.77 11.62
N ARG A 107 11.98 10.46 12.80
CA ARG A 107 12.58 10.88 14.07
C ARG A 107 14.02 10.40 14.21
N LEU A 108 14.28 9.12 13.97
CA LEU A 108 15.61 8.53 14.02
C LEU A 108 16.57 9.17 13.00
N LEU A 109 16.11 9.43 11.79
CA LEU A 109 16.91 10.10 10.75
C LEU A 109 17.29 11.53 11.19
N HIS A 110 16.37 12.27 11.79
CA HIS A 110 16.68 13.62 12.31
C HIS A 110 17.66 13.55 13.48
N GLU A 111 17.50 12.63 14.42
CA GLU A 111 18.44 12.42 15.52
C GLU A 111 19.85 12.09 15.01
N LEU A 112 19.98 11.18 14.04
CA LEU A 112 21.27 10.84 13.41
C LEU A 112 21.89 12.05 12.69
N ARG A 113 21.07 12.84 11.98
CA ARG A 113 21.53 14.07 11.32
C ARG A 113 22.13 15.04 12.32
N ASP A 114 21.46 15.25 13.45
CA ASP A 114 21.85 16.20 14.47
C ASP A 114 23.08 15.70 15.26
N GLU A 115 23.15 14.40 15.57
CA GLU A 115 24.24 13.81 16.35
C GLU A 115 25.54 13.70 15.54
N TYR A 116 25.45 13.30 14.26
CA TYR A 116 26.63 13.05 13.42
C TYR A 116 26.92 14.15 12.41
N GLY A 117 26.10 15.19 12.35
CA GLY A 117 26.27 16.31 11.41
C GLY A 117 26.06 15.92 9.94
N PHE A 118 25.27 14.88 9.66
CA PHE A 118 24.93 14.49 8.30
C PHE A 118 24.15 15.59 7.59
N LYS A 119 24.46 15.80 6.30
CA LYS A 119 23.78 16.78 5.46
C LYS A 119 22.88 16.05 4.48
N PHE A 120 21.60 16.01 4.75
CA PHE A 120 20.57 15.54 3.86
C PHE A 120 19.24 16.27 4.11
N THR A 121 18.38 16.28 3.09
CA THR A 121 16.99 16.72 3.19
C THR A 121 16.14 15.52 2.83
N GLY A 122 15.32 15.03 3.76
CA GLY A 122 14.38 13.95 3.50
C GLY A 122 13.07 14.47 2.92
N PHE A 123 12.25 13.62 2.38
CA PHE A 123 10.93 13.99 1.85
C PHE A 123 10.02 14.63 2.92
N ALA A 124 10.15 14.20 4.17
CA ALA A 124 9.43 14.79 5.30
C ALA A 124 9.84 16.23 5.62
N ASP A 125 11.00 16.69 5.16
CA ASP A 125 11.50 18.06 5.33
C ASP A 125 11.01 18.99 4.20
N MET A 126 10.41 18.44 3.12
CA MET A 126 10.01 19.15 1.91
C MET A 126 8.54 19.56 1.94
N ARG A 127 8.25 20.70 1.33
CA ARG A 127 6.87 21.07 1.01
C ARG A 127 6.37 20.23 -0.17
N PRO A 128 5.06 19.98 -0.32
CA PRO A 128 4.52 19.20 -1.44
C PRO A 128 4.98 19.69 -2.83
N THR A 129 5.14 21.00 -3.00
CA THR A 129 5.63 21.58 -4.26
C THR A 129 7.09 21.24 -4.54
N GLU A 130 7.92 21.20 -3.51
CA GLU A 130 9.34 20.81 -3.61
C GLU A 130 9.46 19.32 -3.89
N LEU A 131 8.65 18.51 -3.18
CA LEU A 131 8.59 17.08 -3.38
C LEU A 131 8.16 16.74 -4.82
N ALA A 132 7.12 17.39 -5.33
CA ALA A 132 6.65 17.20 -6.70
C ALA A 132 7.75 17.54 -7.76
N GLN A 133 8.52 18.60 -7.52
CA GLN A 133 9.63 18.98 -8.41
C GLN A 133 10.78 17.98 -8.37
N GLU A 134 11.13 17.49 -7.18
CA GLU A 134 12.26 16.57 -6.99
C GLU A 134 11.96 15.16 -7.52
N THR A 135 10.71 14.71 -7.36
CA THR A 135 10.30 13.34 -7.73
C THR A 135 9.66 13.22 -9.10
N GLY A 136 9.23 14.34 -9.70
CA GLY A 136 8.43 14.34 -10.94
C GLY A 136 6.96 13.92 -10.73
N LEU A 137 6.51 13.73 -9.50
CA LEU A 137 5.12 13.40 -9.19
C LEU A 137 4.21 14.60 -9.40
N SER A 138 2.93 14.35 -9.69
CA SER A 138 1.93 15.42 -9.65
C SER A 138 1.77 15.98 -8.24
N LEU A 139 1.32 17.23 -8.12
CA LEU A 139 1.14 17.88 -6.82
C LEU A 139 0.15 17.11 -5.93
N ASP A 140 -0.90 16.53 -6.52
CA ASP A 140 -1.89 15.73 -5.80
C ASP A 140 -1.27 14.46 -5.18
N TYR A 141 -0.36 13.80 -5.90
CA TYR A 141 0.41 12.67 -5.37
C TYR A 141 1.39 13.12 -4.27
N ALA A 142 2.11 14.21 -4.48
CA ALA A 142 3.06 14.73 -3.50
C ALA A 142 2.39 15.18 -2.18
N CYS A 143 1.11 15.55 -2.21
CA CYS A 143 0.34 15.87 -0.99
C CYS A 143 -0.07 14.63 -0.19
N ASN A 144 -0.01 13.43 -0.79
CA ASN A 144 -0.40 12.17 -0.15
C ASN A 144 0.81 11.32 0.31
N CYS A 145 2.02 11.81 0.06
CA CYS A 145 3.26 11.24 0.58
C CYS A 145 3.62 11.87 1.92
#